data_3d63ffc11625ac82b3b493b368459fde
#
_entry.id   3d63ffc11625ac82b3b493b368459fde
#
_cell.length_a   1.000
_cell.length_b   1.000
_cell.length_c   1.000
_cell.angle_alpha   90.00
_cell.angle_beta   90.00
_cell.angle_gamma   90.00
#
_symmetry.space_group_name_H-M   'P 1'
#
loop_
_entity.id
_entity.type
_entity.pdbx_description
1 polymer ?
#
loop_
_entity_poly.entity_id
_entity_poly.type
_entity_poly.pdbx_seq_one_letter_code
_entity_poly.pdbx_strand_id
1 'polypeptide(L)'
;MRVWNKPFRGRPGRAALAVAAALALAGAAAPLALAGSSDGTTAQALEDKPDLLLRTPAVPRISDGPYAGFQFCGGSAKPVVTSDSTTLAATLESVAPPGTVETPASAGPRRKVAFEVDTADGTQVLRKQLTSDTSQDAAYQLPGGKLTNGEYRWRMRVKDGNTSSEWTTWCAFTIRRA
;
A
#
# COMPACT_ATOMS: atom_id res chain seq x y z
N MET A 1 50.78 4.27 1.46
CA MET A 1 50.00 5.50 1.65
C MET A 1 49.89 6.23 0.33
N ARG A 2 48.75 6.17 -0.35
CA ARG A 2 48.41 7.05 -1.50
C ARG A 2 46.93 7.34 -1.43
N VAL A 3 46.61 8.56 -1.05
CA VAL A 3 45.27 9.13 -0.98
C VAL A 3 44.88 9.59 -2.40
N TRP A 4 43.80 9.11 -2.95
CA TRP A 4 43.26 9.58 -4.24
C TRP A 4 41.99 10.41 -3.99
N ASN A 5 42.19 11.74 -4.02
CA ASN A 5 41.11 12.69 -4.13
C ASN A 5 40.65 12.81 -5.59
N LYS A 6 39.36 12.56 -5.86
CA LYS A 6 38.73 12.93 -7.12
C LYS A 6 37.81 14.15 -6.89
N PRO A 7 37.94 15.22 -7.69
CA PRO A 7 37.05 16.37 -7.57
C PRO A 7 35.73 16.13 -8.33
N PHE A 8 34.62 16.47 -7.68
CA PHE A 8 33.31 16.55 -8.28
C PHE A 8 33.24 17.78 -9.23
N ARG A 9 33.03 17.55 -10.52
CA ARG A 9 32.67 18.58 -11.49
C ARG A 9 31.16 18.77 -11.51
N GLY A 10 30.69 19.90 -11.00
CA GLY A 10 29.34 20.39 -11.20
C GLY A 10 29.05 20.75 -12.66
N ARG A 11 27.87 20.46 -13.15
CA ARG A 11 27.32 20.98 -14.41
C ARG A 11 26.24 22.02 -14.11
N PRO A 12 26.28 23.20 -14.75
CA PRO A 12 25.27 24.22 -14.57
C PRO A 12 24.01 23.95 -15.38
N GLY A 13 22.89 24.42 -14.84
CA GLY A 13 21.56 24.29 -15.41
C GLY A 13 21.36 25.05 -16.71
N ARG A 14 20.36 24.63 -17.44
CA ARG A 14 19.77 25.38 -18.56
C ARG A 14 18.31 25.67 -18.25
N ALA A 15 18.03 26.96 -18.18
CA ALA A 15 16.71 27.52 -18.13
C ALA A 15 15.94 27.19 -19.43
N ALA A 16 14.68 26.86 -19.33
CA ALA A 16 13.78 26.69 -20.45
C ALA A 16 12.71 27.78 -20.45
N LEU A 17 12.53 28.32 -21.61
CA LEU A 17 11.64 29.41 -21.99
C LEU A 17 10.15 29.01 -21.92
N ALA A 18 9.35 29.95 -21.41
CA ALA A 18 7.91 29.95 -21.55
C ALA A 18 7.52 30.47 -22.95
N VAL A 19 6.59 29.80 -23.60
CA VAL A 19 5.87 30.30 -24.77
C VAL A 19 4.38 30.29 -24.45
N ALA A 20 3.81 31.47 -24.28
CA ALA A 20 2.38 31.69 -24.24
C ALA A 20 1.88 31.89 -25.68
N ALA A 21 0.87 31.15 -26.10
CA ALA A 21 0.10 31.41 -27.29
C ALA A 21 -1.38 31.47 -26.94
N ALA A 22 -1.92 32.67 -26.91
CA ALA A 22 -3.35 32.93 -26.85
C ALA A 22 -3.89 32.94 -28.29
N LEU A 23 -4.95 32.15 -28.54
CA LEU A 23 -5.78 32.28 -29.73
C LEU A 23 -7.24 32.31 -29.32
N ALA A 24 -7.80 33.49 -29.35
CA ALA A 24 -9.23 33.75 -29.29
C ALA A 24 -9.81 33.55 -30.70
N LEU A 25 -10.84 32.73 -30.83
CA LEU A 25 -11.73 32.70 -32.00
C LEU A 25 -13.17 32.69 -31.50
N ALA A 26 -13.80 33.83 -31.62
CA ALA A 26 -15.21 34.00 -31.49
C ALA A 26 -15.89 33.46 -32.76
N GLY A 27 -16.82 32.51 -32.61
CA GLY A 27 -17.68 32.04 -33.68
C GLY A 27 -19.10 31.87 -33.13
N ALA A 28 -19.96 32.83 -33.44
CA ALA A 28 -21.40 32.75 -33.22
C ALA A 28 -22.03 31.86 -34.28
N ALA A 29 -22.77 30.84 -33.88
CA ALA A 29 -23.69 30.12 -34.75
C ALA A 29 -24.96 29.75 -33.98
N ALA A 30 -26.08 30.05 -34.60
CA ALA A 30 -27.44 30.00 -34.08
C ALA A 30 -27.95 28.58 -33.75
N PRO A 31 -28.98 28.44 -32.89
CA PRO A 31 -29.51 27.14 -32.49
C PRO A 31 -30.54 26.66 -33.53
N LEU A 32 -30.28 25.52 -34.12
CA LEU A 32 -31.32 24.71 -34.75
C LEU A 32 -31.97 23.81 -33.68
N ALA A 33 -33.16 24.15 -33.28
CA ALA A 33 -33.98 23.31 -32.45
C ALA A 33 -34.47 22.10 -33.28
N LEU A 34 -33.89 20.95 -33.04
CA LEU A 34 -34.47 19.66 -33.42
C LEU A 34 -35.06 19.04 -32.14
N ALA A 35 -36.40 19.10 -32.09
CA ALA A 35 -37.16 18.31 -31.13
C ALA A 35 -37.03 16.83 -31.52
N GLY A 36 -36.09 16.13 -30.90
CA GLY A 36 -35.93 14.71 -30.94
C GLY A 36 -36.24 14.15 -29.55
N SER A 37 -37.19 13.24 -29.49
CA SER A 37 -37.61 12.51 -28.31
C SER A 37 -36.40 11.94 -27.59
N SER A 38 -36.08 12.48 -26.43
CA SER A 38 -35.07 11.97 -25.57
C SER A 38 -35.65 10.78 -24.78
N ASP A 39 -35.37 9.57 -25.24
CA ASP A 39 -35.31 8.46 -24.35
C ASP A 39 -34.27 8.84 -23.27
N GLY A 40 -34.79 9.01 -22.06
CA GLY A 40 -34.00 9.38 -20.91
C GLY A 40 -33.01 8.28 -20.54
N THR A 41 -31.90 8.24 -21.26
CA THR A 41 -30.70 7.63 -20.71
C THR A 41 -30.16 8.61 -19.68
N THR A 42 -30.65 8.51 -18.45
CA THR A 42 -30.00 9.02 -17.30
C THR A 42 -28.55 8.52 -17.40
N ALA A 43 -27.62 9.41 -17.69
CA ALA A 43 -26.23 9.19 -17.40
C ALA A 43 -26.18 8.96 -15.88
N GLN A 44 -26.27 7.68 -15.49
CA GLN A 44 -25.95 7.28 -14.15
C GLN A 44 -24.52 7.79 -13.96
N ALA A 45 -24.38 8.80 -13.11
CA ALA A 45 -23.10 9.13 -12.54
C ALA A 45 -22.48 7.79 -12.16
N LEU A 46 -21.35 7.46 -12.79
CA LEU A 46 -20.49 6.39 -12.32
C LEU A 46 -20.19 6.79 -10.89
N GLU A 47 -20.99 6.27 -9.96
CA GLU A 47 -20.64 6.31 -8.55
C GLU A 47 -19.21 5.78 -8.52
N ASP A 48 -18.31 6.61 -8.01
CA ASP A 48 -16.92 6.28 -7.76
C ASP A 48 -16.92 5.04 -6.87
N LYS A 49 -17.00 3.88 -7.53
CA LYS A 49 -16.90 2.59 -6.84
C LYS A 49 -15.50 2.59 -6.24
N PRO A 50 -15.38 2.61 -4.92
CA PRO A 50 -14.08 2.70 -4.29
C PRO A 50 -13.19 1.64 -4.91
N ASP A 51 -12.01 2.03 -5.36
CA ASP A 51 -11.07 1.11 -5.99
C ASP A 51 -10.74 -0.01 -5.02
N LEU A 52 -11.36 -1.18 -5.24
CA LEU A 52 -11.21 -2.36 -4.38
C LEU A 52 -9.74 -2.78 -4.24
N LEU A 53 -8.91 -2.42 -5.24
CA LEU A 53 -7.47 -2.68 -5.20
C LEU A 53 -6.76 -1.84 -4.14
N LEU A 54 -7.34 -0.70 -3.75
CA LEU A 54 -6.79 0.24 -2.76
C LEU A 54 -7.51 0.19 -1.41
N ARG A 55 -8.29 -0.85 -1.15
CA ARG A 55 -8.87 -1.02 0.19
C ARG A 55 -7.79 -1.24 1.25
N THR A 56 -8.04 -0.67 2.40
CA THR A 56 -7.17 -0.87 3.58
C THR A 56 -7.13 -2.34 3.94
N PRO A 57 -5.94 -2.94 4.11
CA PRO A 57 -5.82 -4.33 4.55
C PRO A 57 -6.49 -4.55 5.90
N ALA A 58 -7.04 -5.74 6.10
CA ALA A 58 -7.76 -6.12 7.29
C ALA A 58 -7.01 -7.16 8.13
N VAL A 59 -7.46 -7.40 9.33
CA VAL A 59 -7.01 -8.51 10.19
C VAL A 59 -5.48 -8.58 10.32
N PRO A 60 -4.81 -7.51 10.78
CA PRO A 60 -3.38 -7.57 11.04
C PRO A 60 -3.07 -8.60 12.11
N ARG A 61 -2.02 -9.41 11.89
CA ARG A 61 -1.66 -10.54 12.74
C ARG A 61 -0.16 -10.81 12.70
N ILE A 62 0.35 -11.46 13.72
CA ILE A 62 1.78 -11.81 13.87
C ILE A 62 1.92 -13.30 14.13
N SER A 63 2.85 -13.96 13.45
CA SER A 63 3.29 -15.31 13.76
C SER A 63 4.67 -15.30 14.42
N ASP A 64 4.83 -16.09 15.46
CA ASP A 64 6.11 -16.28 16.17
C ASP A 64 6.92 -17.44 15.57
N GLY A 65 7.09 -17.41 14.25
CA GLY A 65 7.82 -18.42 13.50
C GLY A 65 6.94 -19.25 12.57
N PRO A 66 7.56 -20.08 11.71
CA PRO A 66 6.88 -20.74 10.61
C PRO A 66 5.86 -21.81 11.05
N TYR A 67 6.00 -22.32 12.27
CA TYR A 67 5.12 -23.36 12.84
C TYR A 67 4.22 -22.82 13.95
N ALA A 68 4.36 -21.55 14.32
CA ALA A 68 3.50 -20.93 15.32
C ALA A 68 2.22 -20.41 14.67
N GLY A 69 1.11 -20.50 15.38
CA GLY A 69 -0.14 -19.88 14.97
C GLY A 69 -0.04 -18.34 14.94
N PHE A 70 -1.01 -17.73 14.28
CA PHE A 70 -1.11 -16.26 14.28
C PHE A 70 -1.74 -15.73 15.57
N GLN A 71 -1.13 -14.71 16.11
CA GLN A 71 -1.68 -13.85 17.15
C GLN A 71 -2.28 -12.62 16.48
N PHE A 72 -3.57 -12.35 16.72
CA PHE A 72 -4.29 -11.25 16.09
C PHE A 72 -4.05 -9.93 16.82
N CYS A 73 -3.89 -8.88 16.05
CA CYS A 73 -3.83 -7.52 16.57
C CYS A 73 -5.22 -7.03 17.00
N GLY A 74 -5.28 -6.23 18.05
CA GLY A 74 -6.57 -5.76 18.59
C GLY A 74 -7.32 -6.73 19.49
N GLY A 75 -6.74 -7.91 19.75
CA GLY A 75 -7.23 -8.82 20.79
C GLY A 75 -6.99 -8.27 22.20
N SER A 76 -7.48 -8.99 23.21
CA SER A 76 -7.30 -8.64 24.63
C SER A 76 -5.84 -8.73 25.10
N ALA A 77 -5.02 -9.53 24.43
CA ALA A 77 -3.61 -9.70 24.73
C ALA A 77 -2.74 -9.11 23.60
N LYS A 78 -1.70 -8.38 23.99
CA LYS A 78 -0.67 -7.91 23.07
C LYS A 78 0.13 -9.11 22.57
N PRO A 79 0.32 -9.30 21.24
CA PRO A 79 1.18 -10.33 20.70
C PRO A 79 2.59 -10.32 21.29
N VAL A 80 3.13 -11.50 21.58
CA VAL A 80 4.48 -11.70 22.09
C VAL A 80 5.23 -12.60 21.11
N VAL A 81 6.45 -12.20 20.78
CA VAL A 81 7.33 -12.87 19.84
C VAL A 81 8.61 -13.29 20.57
N THR A 82 8.98 -14.52 20.40
CA THR A 82 10.17 -15.12 21.04
C THR A 82 11.20 -15.64 20.02
N SER A 83 10.77 -15.84 18.77
CA SER A 83 11.62 -16.36 17.69
C SER A 83 12.27 -15.25 16.85
N ASP A 84 13.28 -15.64 16.07
CA ASP A 84 13.91 -14.79 15.05
C ASP A 84 13.18 -14.81 13.71
N SER A 85 12.16 -15.67 13.55
CA SER A 85 11.42 -15.89 12.31
C SER A 85 10.03 -15.29 12.32
N THR A 86 9.89 -14.13 12.93
CA THR A 86 8.61 -13.42 13.07
C THR A 86 8.04 -13.03 11.72
N THR A 87 6.76 -13.32 11.49
CA THR A 87 6.04 -12.90 10.28
C THR A 87 4.90 -11.95 10.62
N LEU A 88 4.89 -10.79 9.97
CA LEU A 88 3.80 -9.83 9.98
C LEU A 88 2.88 -10.13 8.80
N ALA A 89 1.57 -10.22 9.00
CA ALA A 89 0.64 -10.52 7.93
C ALA A 89 -0.68 -9.75 8.09
N ALA A 90 -1.33 -9.46 6.97
CA ALA A 90 -2.70 -8.94 6.95
C ALA A 90 -3.43 -9.44 5.71
N THR A 91 -4.75 -9.51 5.82
CA THR A 91 -5.63 -9.93 4.73
C THR A 91 -5.87 -8.77 3.78
N LEU A 92 -5.74 -9.05 2.49
CA LEU A 92 -6.09 -8.13 1.42
C LEU A 92 -7.54 -8.36 1.01
N GLU A 93 -8.25 -7.27 0.71
CA GLU A 93 -9.61 -7.39 0.19
C GLU A 93 -9.58 -8.11 -1.16
N SER A 94 -10.43 -9.13 -1.32
CA SER A 94 -10.61 -9.78 -2.61
C SER A 94 -11.24 -8.81 -3.61
N VAL A 95 -10.70 -8.81 -4.83
CA VAL A 95 -11.26 -8.05 -5.97
C VAL A 95 -12.13 -8.94 -6.86
N ALA A 96 -12.31 -10.19 -6.48
CA ALA A 96 -13.19 -11.11 -7.19
C ALA A 96 -14.65 -10.67 -7.06
N PRO A 97 -15.47 -10.81 -8.11
CA PRO A 97 -16.90 -10.55 -8.02
C PRO A 97 -17.56 -11.37 -6.90
N PRO A 98 -18.59 -10.82 -6.24
CA PRO A 98 -19.33 -11.55 -5.20
C PRO A 98 -19.79 -12.93 -5.70
N GLY A 99 -19.56 -13.95 -4.90
CA GLY A 99 -19.93 -15.34 -5.26
C GLY A 99 -18.88 -16.11 -6.07
N THR A 100 -17.78 -15.48 -6.45
CA THR A 100 -16.64 -16.19 -7.07
C THR A 100 -15.78 -16.82 -6.01
N VAL A 101 -15.50 -18.09 -6.14
CA VAL A 101 -14.50 -18.78 -5.32
C VAL A 101 -13.14 -18.56 -6.01
N GLU A 102 -12.26 -17.79 -5.40
CA GLU A 102 -10.89 -17.67 -5.88
C GLU A 102 -10.19 -19.03 -5.69
N THR A 103 -9.90 -19.70 -6.78
CA THR A 103 -9.04 -20.88 -6.74
C THR A 103 -7.57 -20.45 -6.76
N PRO A 104 -6.63 -21.24 -6.24
CA PRO A 104 -5.21 -20.91 -6.34
C PRO A 104 -4.71 -20.65 -7.77
N ALA A 105 -5.38 -21.25 -8.76
CA ALA A 105 -5.07 -21.05 -10.18
C ALA A 105 -5.66 -19.76 -10.76
N SER A 106 -6.70 -19.19 -10.16
CA SER A 106 -7.33 -17.93 -10.54
C SER A 106 -7.00 -16.81 -9.57
N ALA A 107 -5.86 -16.91 -8.88
CA ALA A 107 -5.41 -15.88 -7.97
C ALA A 107 -5.44 -14.51 -8.67
N GLY A 108 -6.21 -13.60 -8.14
CA GLY A 108 -6.29 -12.22 -8.63
C GLY A 108 -4.93 -11.52 -8.63
N PRO A 109 -4.84 -10.31 -9.13
CA PRO A 109 -3.56 -9.62 -9.28
C PRO A 109 -2.86 -9.48 -7.94
N ARG A 110 -1.59 -9.85 -7.90
CA ARG A 110 -0.71 -9.58 -6.76
C ARG A 110 -0.57 -8.08 -6.56
N ARG A 111 -0.61 -7.63 -5.31
CA ARG A 111 -0.58 -6.21 -4.97
C ARG A 111 0.75 -5.82 -4.38
N LYS A 112 1.20 -4.61 -4.69
CA LYS A 112 2.30 -4.00 -3.97
C LYS A 112 1.79 -3.57 -2.60
N VAL A 113 2.54 -3.89 -1.55
CA VAL A 113 2.22 -3.54 -0.17
C VAL A 113 3.41 -2.89 0.51
N ALA A 114 3.15 -2.04 1.47
CA ALA A 114 4.17 -1.41 2.30
C ALA A 114 3.93 -1.76 3.76
N PHE A 115 4.94 -2.33 4.40
CA PHE A 115 5.01 -2.58 5.84
C PHE A 115 5.84 -1.48 6.49
N GLU A 116 5.45 -1.07 7.68
CA GLU A 116 6.17 -0.12 8.52
C GLU A 116 6.18 -0.66 9.94
N VAL A 117 7.35 -0.62 10.57
CA VAL A 117 7.57 -1.04 11.96
C VAL A 117 8.25 0.11 12.69
N ASP A 118 7.65 0.52 13.79
CA ASP A 118 8.18 1.53 14.69
C ASP A 118 8.42 0.92 16.07
N THR A 119 9.27 1.57 16.86
CA THR A 119 9.31 1.37 18.31
C THR A 119 8.02 1.89 18.95
N ALA A 120 7.75 1.55 20.19
CA ALA A 120 6.54 1.99 20.90
C ALA A 120 6.44 3.52 21.01
N ASP A 121 7.55 4.22 21.10
CA ASP A 121 7.64 5.70 21.15
C ASP A 121 7.45 6.37 19.77
N GLY A 122 7.38 5.60 18.69
CA GLY A 122 7.10 6.10 17.35
C GLY A 122 8.30 6.31 16.45
N THR A 123 9.47 5.89 16.86
CA THR A 123 10.65 5.94 15.99
C THR A 123 10.57 4.83 14.94
N GLN A 124 10.61 5.21 13.66
CA GLN A 124 10.56 4.23 12.56
C GLN A 124 11.85 3.41 12.51
N VAL A 125 11.73 2.10 12.64
CA VAL A 125 12.84 1.14 12.63
C VAL A 125 12.98 0.46 11.26
N LEU A 126 11.85 0.19 10.61
CA LEU A 126 11.83 -0.53 9.35
C LEU A 126 10.67 -0.07 8.47
N ARG A 127 10.98 0.05 7.17
CA ARG A 127 9.97 0.20 6.12
C ARG A 127 10.31 -0.71 4.96
N LYS A 128 9.37 -1.56 4.55
CA LYS A 128 9.56 -2.52 3.48
C LYS A 128 8.41 -2.48 2.50
N GLN A 129 8.72 -2.44 1.21
CA GLN A 129 7.75 -2.65 0.14
C GLN A 129 8.03 -3.99 -0.50
N LEU A 130 6.97 -4.73 -0.81
CA LEU A 130 7.03 -6.01 -1.51
C LEU A 130 5.75 -6.23 -2.33
N THR A 131 5.77 -7.24 -3.17
CA THR A 131 4.57 -7.73 -3.86
C THR A 131 3.98 -8.85 -3.01
N SER A 132 2.67 -8.86 -2.79
CA SER A 132 1.99 -9.90 -2.02
C SER A 132 2.18 -11.28 -2.64
N ASP A 133 2.25 -12.31 -1.80
CA ASP A 133 2.40 -13.69 -2.25
C ASP A 133 1.12 -14.20 -2.91
N THR A 134 -0.02 -13.74 -2.43
CA THR A 134 -1.36 -14.08 -2.96
C THR A 134 -2.18 -12.80 -3.18
N SER A 135 -3.35 -12.94 -3.80
CA SER A 135 -4.32 -11.84 -3.92
C SER A 135 -5.05 -11.53 -2.61
N GLN A 136 -5.07 -12.48 -1.68
CA GLN A 136 -5.86 -12.41 -0.43
C GLN A 136 -5.02 -12.05 0.79
N ASP A 137 -3.72 -12.32 0.78
CA ASP A 137 -2.85 -12.11 1.92
C ASP A 137 -1.52 -11.47 1.51
N ALA A 138 -1.02 -10.62 2.38
CA ALA A 138 0.35 -10.15 2.32
C ALA A 138 1.06 -10.48 3.63
N ALA A 139 2.24 -11.06 3.49
CA ALA A 139 3.09 -11.43 4.61
C ALA A 139 4.50 -10.90 4.43
N TYR A 140 5.14 -10.55 5.54
CA TYR A 140 6.53 -10.11 5.57
C TYR A 140 7.23 -10.74 6.75
N GLN A 141 8.20 -11.60 6.46
CA GLN A 141 9.08 -12.16 7.48
C GLN A 141 10.13 -11.12 7.87
N LEU A 142 10.18 -10.77 9.15
CA LEU A 142 11.17 -9.87 9.69
C LEU A 142 12.56 -10.50 9.59
N PRO A 143 13.58 -9.76 9.13
CA PRO A 143 14.94 -10.26 9.14
C PRO A 143 15.40 -10.55 10.57
N GLY A 144 16.00 -11.73 10.78
CA GLY A 144 16.55 -12.11 12.09
C GLY A 144 17.55 -11.07 12.61
N GLY A 145 17.52 -10.78 13.90
CA GLY A 145 18.41 -9.82 14.54
C GLY A 145 18.14 -8.34 14.21
N LYS A 146 17.20 -8.02 13.30
CA LYS A 146 16.89 -6.63 12.95
C LYS A 146 16.22 -5.85 14.08
N LEU A 147 15.39 -6.53 14.86
CA LEU A 147 14.74 -5.97 16.03
C LEU A 147 15.30 -6.66 17.28
N THR A 148 15.59 -5.91 18.31
CA THR A 148 16.03 -6.42 19.62
C THR A 148 14.84 -6.65 20.56
N ASN A 149 15.09 -7.15 21.78
CA ASN A 149 14.05 -7.22 22.80
C ASN A 149 13.49 -5.82 23.07
N GLY A 150 12.17 -5.71 23.12
CA GLY A 150 11.51 -4.41 23.30
C GLY A 150 10.06 -4.40 22.81
N GLU A 151 9.46 -3.23 22.87
CA GLU A 151 8.10 -2.98 22.43
C GLU A 151 8.09 -2.26 21.08
N TYR A 152 7.26 -2.76 20.18
CA TYR A 152 7.14 -2.30 18.81
C TYR A 152 5.68 -2.18 18.41
N ARG A 153 5.45 -1.49 17.28
CA ARG A 153 4.17 -1.46 16.58
C ARG A 153 4.42 -1.56 15.09
N TRP A 154 3.49 -2.13 14.38
CA TRP A 154 3.57 -2.22 12.92
C TRP A 154 2.23 -1.93 12.28
N ARG A 155 2.27 -1.57 11.00
CA ARG A 155 1.10 -1.36 10.16
C ARG A 155 1.43 -1.66 8.69
N MET A 156 0.40 -1.81 7.89
CA MET A 156 0.52 -2.11 6.46
C MET A 156 -0.48 -1.30 5.64
N ARG A 157 -0.16 -1.05 4.38
CA ARG A 157 -1.07 -0.53 3.37
C ARG A 157 -0.79 -1.12 1.99
N VAL A 158 -1.79 -1.08 1.11
CA VAL A 158 -1.64 -1.37 -0.32
C VAL A 158 -1.09 -0.14 -1.03
N LYS A 159 -0.33 -0.35 -2.09
CA LYS A 159 0.18 0.69 -2.99
C LYS A 159 -0.15 0.34 -4.42
N ASP A 160 -0.56 1.36 -5.20
CA ASP A 160 -0.71 1.27 -6.64
C ASP A 160 -0.13 2.53 -7.28
N GLY A 161 1.01 2.38 -7.94
CA GLY A 161 1.74 3.52 -8.49
C GLY A 161 2.01 4.60 -7.45
N ASN A 162 1.43 5.77 -7.66
CA ASN A 162 1.52 6.94 -6.77
C ASN A 162 0.39 6.99 -5.73
N THR A 163 -0.61 6.12 -5.82
CA THR A 163 -1.72 6.05 -4.88
C THR A 163 -1.47 5.00 -3.80
N SER A 164 -2.21 5.07 -2.72
CA SER A 164 -2.11 4.11 -1.61
C SER A 164 -3.44 4.05 -0.87
N SER A 165 -3.76 2.88 -0.33
CA SER A 165 -4.82 2.77 0.67
C SER A 165 -4.45 3.54 1.94
N GLU A 166 -5.41 3.69 2.82
CA GLU A 166 -5.14 4.02 4.21
C GLU A 166 -4.29 2.92 4.85
N TRP A 167 -3.59 3.28 5.92
CA TRP A 167 -2.87 2.31 6.73
C TRP A 167 -3.85 1.48 7.59
N THR A 168 -3.50 0.21 7.84
CA THR A 168 -4.15 -0.52 8.95
C THR A 168 -3.95 0.23 10.26
N THR A 169 -4.79 -0.07 11.23
CA THR A 169 -4.51 0.32 12.62
C THR A 169 -3.16 -0.23 13.07
N TRP A 170 -2.51 0.48 13.99
CA TRP A 170 -1.27 0.00 14.59
C TRP A 170 -1.49 -1.30 15.37
N CYS A 171 -0.66 -2.27 15.10
CA CYS A 171 -0.58 -3.51 15.86
C CYS A 171 0.62 -3.44 16.80
N ALA A 172 0.39 -3.26 18.08
CA ALA A 172 1.44 -3.29 19.07
C ALA A 172 1.85 -4.74 19.40
N PHE A 173 3.13 -5.00 19.56
CA PHE A 173 3.68 -6.31 19.94
C PHE A 173 4.96 -6.18 20.76
N THR A 174 5.35 -7.25 21.42
CA THR A 174 6.58 -7.29 22.25
C THR A 174 7.50 -8.38 21.74
N ILE A 175 8.80 -8.09 21.64
CA ILE A 175 9.85 -9.09 21.37
C ILE A 175 10.53 -9.44 22.69
N ARG A 176 10.58 -10.74 23.00
CA ARG A 176 11.26 -11.31 24.17
C ARG A 176 12.02 -12.55 23.75
N ARG A 177 13.21 -12.39 23.28
CA ARG A 177 14.10 -13.51 22.94
C ARG A 177 14.99 -13.83 24.13
N ALA A 178 15.26 -15.14 24.30
CA ALA A 178 16.18 -15.64 25.33
C ALA A 178 17.63 -15.23 25.04
#